data_6a36ca521dd97d9751c0fd3161f75247
#
_entry.id   6a36ca521dd97d9751c0fd3161f75247
#
_cell.length_a   1.000
_cell.length_b   1.000
_cell.length_c   1.000
_cell.angle_alpha   90.00
_cell.angle_beta   90.00
_cell.angle_gamma   90.00
#
_symmetry.space_group_name_H-M   'P 1'
#
loop_
_entity.id
_entity.type
_entity.pdbx_description
1 polymer ?
#
loop_
_entity_poly.entity_id
_entity_poly.type
_entity_poly.pdbx_seq_one_letter_code
_entity_poly.pdbx_strand_id
1 'polypeptide(L)'
;MKAVICTKYGPPEVLQFKEVEKPFPKHNEVLIKVIATTVHIGDTKIRCLEPGLGPVKDFFFKPLMRIIVGFKGPRKKILGMELAGDIEAVGKDVTLFKIGDPVFASTEFRFGTYAQYCCMPEDGILAIKPSNMSYEEAAPVSNGGLTALNNLRKANILKGQKVLIYGASGSVGTYAIQIAKYLGAEVTGVCSTANLEMVKSLGADKVIDYTQEDFTQSRDTYDTIYDAVGKIAYSKRKKSLTKSGIYLNIFALSGNLKLKVEDLIFLKELCETGKLRTVIDKRYPMTQIVEAHRYVDKGHKKGNVVITIEHYSKR
;
A
#
# COMPACT_ATOMS: atom_id res chain seq x y z
N MET A 1 -16.93 11.74 -16.34
CA MET A 1 -16.30 10.46 -15.98
C MET A 1 -16.98 9.84 -14.77
N LYS A 2 -16.92 8.53 -14.63
CA LYS A 2 -17.40 7.84 -13.43
C LYS A 2 -16.34 7.91 -12.31
N ALA A 3 -16.79 8.15 -11.07
CA ALA A 3 -15.94 8.21 -9.88
C ALA A 3 -16.72 7.80 -8.62
N VAL A 4 -15.98 7.44 -7.56
CA VAL A 4 -16.53 7.16 -6.24
C VAL A 4 -16.29 8.34 -5.33
N ILE A 5 -17.38 8.92 -4.82
CA ILE A 5 -17.36 10.13 -4.02
C ILE A 5 -17.62 9.82 -2.53
N CYS A 6 -16.73 10.32 -1.67
CA CYS A 6 -16.86 10.29 -0.22
C CYS A 6 -17.10 11.70 0.31
N THR A 7 -18.34 12.04 0.63
CA THR A 7 -18.72 13.40 1.07
C THR A 7 -18.80 13.56 2.58
N LYS A 8 -18.85 12.45 3.32
CA LYS A 8 -18.92 12.40 4.79
C LYS A 8 -18.14 11.23 5.32
N TYR A 9 -17.75 11.29 6.58
CA TYR A 9 -17.13 10.18 7.28
C TYR A 9 -18.15 9.12 7.66
N GLY A 10 -17.76 7.85 7.68
CA GLY A 10 -18.65 6.78 8.11
C GLY A 10 -18.29 5.40 7.57
N PRO A 11 -19.23 4.45 7.66
CA PRO A 11 -19.07 3.10 7.15
C PRO A 11 -18.96 3.09 5.61
N PRO A 12 -18.65 1.94 4.97
CA PRO A 12 -18.47 1.85 3.51
C PRO A 12 -19.59 2.45 2.66
N GLU A 13 -20.80 2.45 3.17
CA GLU A 13 -22.02 2.96 2.51
C GLU A 13 -22.01 4.49 2.25
N VAL A 14 -21.04 5.22 2.84
CA VAL A 14 -20.85 6.64 2.52
C VAL A 14 -20.24 6.87 1.15
N LEU A 15 -19.65 5.83 0.55
CA LEU A 15 -19.07 5.86 -0.78
C LEU A 15 -20.19 5.81 -1.84
N GLN A 16 -20.22 6.80 -2.72
CA GLN A 16 -21.25 6.95 -3.74
C GLN A 16 -20.62 6.94 -5.13
N PHE A 17 -21.06 6.04 -5.97
CA PHE A 17 -20.71 6.02 -7.38
C PHE A 17 -21.46 7.12 -8.13
N LYS A 18 -20.75 8.03 -8.80
CA LYS A 18 -21.32 9.21 -9.48
C LYS A 18 -20.61 9.53 -10.79
N GLU A 19 -21.31 10.23 -11.65
CA GLU A 19 -20.69 10.94 -12.76
C GLU A 19 -20.19 12.31 -12.28
N VAL A 20 -18.96 12.64 -12.67
CA VAL A 20 -18.31 13.91 -12.40
C VAL A 20 -17.59 14.40 -13.64
N GLU A 21 -17.20 15.65 -13.68
CA GLU A 21 -16.40 16.21 -14.76
C GLU A 21 -15.04 15.50 -14.86
N LYS A 22 -14.60 15.21 -16.11
CA LYS A 22 -13.27 14.67 -16.36
C LYS A 22 -12.23 15.76 -16.12
N PRO A 23 -11.19 15.54 -15.31
CA PRO A 23 -10.18 16.56 -15.07
C PRO A 23 -9.31 16.77 -16.30
N PHE A 24 -8.71 17.96 -16.38
CA PHE A 24 -7.70 18.30 -17.38
C PHE A 24 -6.34 18.45 -16.70
N PRO A 25 -5.25 17.93 -17.30
CA PRO A 25 -3.92 18.07 -16.72
C PRO A 25 -3.47 19.54 -16.78
N LYS A 26 -2.83 20.01 -15.71
CA LYS A 26 -2.13 21.28 -15.70
C LYS A 26 -0.85 21.20 -16.56
N HIS A 27 -0.12 22.30 -16.65
CA HIS A 27 1.05 22.39 -17.53
C HIS A 27 2.10 21.30 -17.29
N ASN A 28 2.34 20.92 -16.03
CA ASN A 28 3.31 19.91 -15.60
C ASN A 28 2.66 18.59 -15.13
N GLU A 29 1.38 18.38 -15.46
CA GLU A 29 0.64 17.18 -15.04
C GLU A 29 0.38 16.27 -16.24
N VAL A 30 0.26 15.00 -15.96
CA VAL A 30 -0.27 13.97 -16.86
C VAL A 30 -1.67 13.60 -16.44
N LEU A 31 -2.54 13.31 -17.40
CA LEU A 31 -3.85 12.70 -17.18
C LEU A 31 -3.72 11.20 -17.40
N ILE A 32 -4.01 10.42 -16.37
CA ILE A 32 -3.93 8.97 -16.41
C ILE A 32 -5.34 8.39 -16.53
N LYS A 33 -5.57 7.57 -17.54
CA LYS A 33 -6.71 6.65 -17.65
C LYS A 33 -6.48 5.48 -16.71
N VAL A 34 -7.14 5.50 -15.53
CA VAL A 34 -6.92 4.52 -14.47
C VAL A 34 -7.56 3.20 -14.85
N ILE A 35 -6.78 2.13 -14.90
CA ILE A 35 -7.24 0.76 -15.20
C ILE A 35 -7.40 -0.05 -13.92
N ALA A 36 -6.48 0.13 -12.97
CA ALA A 36 -6.54 -0.53 -11.68
C ALA A 36 -6.13 0.41 -10.55
N THR A 37 -6.77 0.26 -9.40
CA THR A 37 -6.42 0.86 -8.11
C THR A 37 -6.64 -0.17 -7.01
N THR A 38 -6.45 0.18 -5.74
CA THR A 38 -6.65 -0.76 -4.63
C THR A 38 -7.50 -0.15 -3.52
N VAL A 39 -8.03 -1.00 -2.64
CA VAL A 39 -8.52 -0.54 -1.34
C VAL A 39 -7.37 -0.66 -0.33
N HIS A 40 -6.65 0.45 -0.18
CA HIS A 40 -5.58 0.55 0.81
C HIS A 40 -6.16 0.80 2.21
N ILE A 41 -5.48 0.31 3.26
CA ILE A 41 -5.93 0.54 4.65
C ILE A 41 -6.02 2.04 5.01
N GLY A 42 -5.19 2.88 4.39
CA GLY A 42 -5.25 4.33 4.53
C GLY A 42 -6.57 4.91 4.04
N ASP A 43 -7.12 4.41 2.93
CA ASP A 43 -8.40 4.85 2.39
C ASP A 43 -9.54 4.54 3.36
N THR A 44 -9.54 3.35 3.98
CA THR A 44 -10.57 2.98 4.96
C THR A 44 -10.46 3.84 6.22
N LYS A 45 -9.23 4.13 6.69
CA LYS A 45 -8.98 5.00 7.84
C LYS A 45 -9.43 6.44 7.59
N ILE A 46 -9.15 6.97 6.41
CA ILE A 46 -9.61 8.30 6.00
C ILE A 46 -11.14 8.33 5.89
N ARG A 47 -11.75 7.32 5.24
CA ARG A 47 -13.19 7.22 5.07
C ARG A 47 -13.94 7.20 6.41
N CYS A 48 -13.48 6.42 7.39
CA CYS A 48 -14.13 6.32 8.70
C CYS A 48 -13.63 7.35 9.74
N LEU A 49 -12.59 8.12 9.41
CA LEU A 49 -11.90 9.04 10.32
C LEU A 49 -11.40 8.33 11.60
N GLU A 50 -10.79 7.16 11.41
CA GLU A 50 -10.25 6.36 12.50
C GLU A 50 -8.76 6.12 12.31
N PRO A 51 -7.86 6.78 13.07
CA PRO A 51 -6.42 6.57 12.98
C PRO A 51 -6.01 5.11 13.21
N GLY A 52 -6.74 4.42 14.10
CA GLY A 52 -6.48 3.01 14.44
C GLY A 52 -5.27 2.83 15.36
N LEU A 53 -4.98 3.86 16.16
CA LEU A 53 -3.88 3.87 17.14
C LEU A 53 -4.32 3.37 18.52
N GLY A 54 -5.60 2.99 18.64
CA GLY A 54 -6.26 2.59 19.88
C GLY A 54 -7.10 3.71 20.51
N PRO A 55 -8.08 3.36 21.37
CA PRO A 55 -9.15 4.29 21.78
C PRO A 55 -8.64 5.59 22.39
N VAL A 56 -7.64 5.53 23.25
CA VAL A 56 -7.08 6.73 23.92
C VAL A 56 -6.37 7.64 22.93
N LYS A 57 -5.49 7.08 22.08
CA LYS A 57 -4.77 7.88 21.08
C LYS A 57 -5.73 8.41 20.01
N ASP A 58 -6.68 7.60 19.56
CA ASP A 58 -7.67 8.01 18.57
C ASP A 58 -8.50 9.21 19.06
N PHE A 59 -8.83 9.27 20.34
CA PHE A 59 -9.54 10.41 20.93
C PHE A 59 -8.79 11.74 20.72
N PHE A 60 -7.47 11.75 20.90
CA PHE A 60 -6.63 12.94 20.69
C PHE A 60 -6.32 13.21 19.22
N PHE A 61 -6.13 12.17 18.41
CA PHE A 61 -5.75 12.32 16.99
C PHE A 61 -6.93 12.60 16.04
N LYS A 62 -8.16 12.19 16.38
CA LYS A 62 -9.34 12.47 15.54
C LYS A 62 -9.57 13.97 15.26
N PRO A 63 -9.47 14.89 16.24
CA PRO A 63 -9.60 16.33 15.96
C PRO A 63 -8.51 16.84 15.01
N LEU A 64 -7.26 16.41 15.19
CA LEU A 64 -6.14 16.76 14.31
C LEU A 64 -6.38 16.23 12.89
N MET A 65 -6.82 14.99 12.74
CA MET A 65 -7.20 14.44 11.43
C MET A 65 -8.30 15.28 10.76
N ARG A 66 -9.30 15.74 11.50
CA ARG A 66 -10.35 16.61 10.94
C ARG A 66 -9.81 17.92 10.41
N ILE A 67 -8.81 18.50 11.05
CA ILE A 67 -8.16 19.74 10.56
C ILE A 67 -7.44 19.46 9.24
N ILE A 68 -6.72 18.33 9.13
CA ILE A 68 -5.92 17.98 7.97
C ILE A 68 -6.80 17.46 6.83
N VAL A 69 -7.65 16.47 7.12
CA VAL A 69 -8.40 15.73 6.10
C VAL A 69 -9.72 16.43 5.74
N GLY A 70 -10.35 17.12 6.70
CA GLY A 70 -11.63 17.86 6.53
C GLY A 70 -12.55 17.72 7.73
N PHE A 71 -13.44 18.69 7.96
CA PHE A 71 -14.30 18.72 9.15
C PHE A 71 -15.54 17.81 9.04
N LYS A 72 -16.33 17.97 7.99
CA LYS A 72 -17.60 17.23 7.77
C LYS A 72 -17.39 15.95 6.94
N GLY A 73 -16.33 15.89 6.17
CA GLY A 73 -15.93 14.80 5.29
C GLY A 73 -14.58 15.13 4.68
N PRO A 74 -13.98 14.20 3.92
CA PRO A 74 -12.70 14.43 3.27
C PRO A 74 -12.76 15.65 2.33
N ARG A 75 -11.74 16.53 2.41
CA ARG A 75 -11.58 17.67 1.48
C ARG A 75 -11.43 17.15 0.04
N LYS A 76 -10.65 16.08 -0.13
CA LYS A 76 -10.53 15.33 -1.38
C LYS A 76 -11.64 14.29 -1.40
N LYS A 77 -12.71 14.57 -2.15
CA LYS A 77 -13.90 13.72 -2.17
C LYS A 77 -13.73 12.39 -2.88
N ILE A 78 -12.78 12.29 -3.81
CA ILE A 78 -12.38 11.04 -4.48
C ILE A 78 -11.17 10.52 -3.73
N LEU A 79 -11.31 9.36 -3.07
CA LEU A 79 -10.24 8.68 -2.36
C LEU A 79 -9.39 7.81 -3.32
N GLY A 80 -8.57 6.93 -2.77
CA GLY A 80 -7.64 6.07 -3.50
C GLY A 80 -6.25 6.70 -3.59
N MET A 81 -5.22 5.91 -3.23
CA MET A 81 -3.85 6.40 -3.05
C MET A 81 -2.85 5.82 -4.06
N GLU A 82 -3.24 4.85 -4.85
CA GLU A 82 -2.36 4.17 -5.80
C GLU A 82 -3.13 3.75 -7.05
N LEU A 83 -2.44 3.69 -8.18
CA LEU A 83 -3.05 3.34 -9.45
C LEU A 83 -2.05 2.65 -10.40
N ALA A 84 -2.61 2.01 -11.41
CA ALA A 84 -1.94 1.72 -12.67
C ALA A 84 -2.91 2.01 -13.83
N GLY A 85 -2.37 2.52 -14.94
CA GLY A 85 -3.18 2.92 -16.09
C GLY A 85 -2.31 3.46 -17.21
N ASP A 86 -2.95 4.07 -18.22
CA ASP A 86 -2.28 4.64 -19.39
C ASP A 86 -2.33 6.17 -19.36
N ILE A 87 -1.28 6.81 -19.83
CA ILE A 87 -1.27 8.27 -20.05
C ILE A 87 -2.26 8.59 -21.18
N GLU A 88 -3.32 9.32 -20.87
CA GLU A 88 -4.36 9.75 -21.80
C GLU A 88 -4.06 11.11 -22.43
N ALA A 89 -3.47 12.02 -21.64
CA ALA A 89 -3.07 13.35 -22.07
C ALA A 89 -1.92 13.88 -21.21
N VAL A 90 -1.17 14.82 -21.74
CA VAL A 90 -0.03 15.47 -21.08
C VAL A 90 -0.19 16.98 -21.11
N GLY A 91 0.24 17.67 -20.05
CA GLY A 91 0.35 19.12 -20.01
C GLY A 91 1.49 19.60 -20.90
N LYS A 92 1.46 20.88 -21.25
CA LYS A 92 2.38 21.45 -22.26
C LYS A 92 3.87 21.45 -21.84
N ASP A 93 4.15 21.39 -20.52
CA ASP A 93 5.52 21.41 -20.00
C ASP A 93 6.00 19.99 -19.60
N VAL A 94 5.18 18.94 -19.84
CA VAL A 94 5.53 17.54 -19.56
C VAL A 94 6.57 17.04 -20.57
N THR A 95 7.63 16.43 -20.05
CA THR A 95 8.78 15.94 -20.84
C THR A 95 9.13 14.48 -20.57
N LEU A 96 8.73 13.94 -19.39
CA LEU A 96 9.11 12.60 -18.92
C LEU A 96 8.19 11.49 -19.45
N PHE A 97 6.97 11.84 -19.87
CA PHE A 97 5.96 10.87 -20.30
C PHE A 97 5.27 11.33 -21.58
N LYS A 98 4.74 10.37 -22.32
CA LYS A 98 3.93 10.59 -23.53
C LYS A 98 2.60 9.85 -23.47
N ILE A 99 1.66 10.27 -24.31
CA ILE A 99 0.35 9.60 -24.47
C ILE A 99 0.57 8.13 -24.86
N GLY A 100 -0.14 7.24 -24.19
CA GLY A 100 -0.06 5.79 -24.35
C GLY A 100 0.97 5.09 -23.46
N ASP A 101 1.79 5.81 -22.70
CA ASP A 101 2.71 5.18 -21.77
C ASP A 101 1.95 4.46 -20.66
N PRO A 102 2.20 3.14 -20.43
CA PRO A 102 1.63 2.41 -19.31
C PRO A 102 2.38 2.78 -18.03
N VAL A 103 1.66 3.24 -17.02
CA VAL A 103 2.27 3.76 -15.78
C VAL A 103 1.67 3.12 -14.53
N PHE A 104 2.41 3.21 -13.42
CA PHE A 104 1.93 2.93 -12.08
C PHE A 104 2.44 3.99 -11.11
N ALA A 105 1.64 4.31 -10.08
CA ALA A 105 1.90 5.48 -9.27
C ALA A 105 1.32 5.40 -7.86
N SER A 106 1.96 6.12 -6.92
CA SER A 106 1.37 6.52 -5.64
C SER A 106 0.96 7.99 -5.70
N THR A 107 -0.32 8.27 -5.44
CA THR A 107 -0.80 9.64 -5.32
C THR A 107 -0.57 10.22 -3.93
N GLU A 108 -0.06 9.42 -3.00
CA GLU A 108 0.12 9.81 -1.60
C GLU A 108 -1.18 10.38 -1.02
N PHE A 109 -1.12 11.53 -0.34
CA PHE A 109 -2.28 12.23 0.20
C PHE A 109 -3.02 13.12 -0.82
N ARG A 110 -2.64 13.08 -2.10
CA ARG A 110 -3.41 13.76 -3.16
C ARG A 110 -4.70 13.04 -3.48
N PHE A 111 -4.75 11.69 -3.23
CA PHE A 111 -5.87 10.81 -3.52
C PHE A 111 -6.30 10.87 -5.00
N GLY A 112 -7.54 10.47 -5.30
CA GLY A 112 -8.16 10.67 -6.60
C GLY A 112 -8.23 9.44 -7.48
N THR A 113 -7.73 8.28 -7.03
CA THR A 113 -7.64 7.09 -7.90
C THR A 113 -8.92 6.26 -7.99
N TYR A 114 -9.95 6.56 -7.17
CA TYR A 114 -11.28 5.94 -7.28
C TYR A 114 -12.11 6.62 -8.38
N ALA A 115 -11.52 6.79 -9.55
CA ALA A 115 -12.13 7.43 -10.71
C ALA A 115 -11.54 6.89 -11.99
N GLN A 116 -12.27 7.05 -13.11
CA GLN A 116 -11.78 6.65 -14.43
C GLN A 116 -10.52 7.40 -14.87
N TYR A 117 -10.32 8.62 -14.39
CA TYR A 117 -9.17 9.46 -14.73
C TYR A 117 -8.62 10.18 -13.50
N CYS A 118 -7.30 10.29 -13.42
CA CYS A 118 -6.59 10.99 -12.36
C CYS A 118 -5.45 11.84 -12.95
N CYS A 119 -5.33 13.09 -12.49
CA CYS A 119 -4.17 13.94 -12.84
C CYS A 119 -3.08 13.82 -11.80
N MET A 120 -1.84 13.73 -12.24
CA MET A 120 -0.64 13.72 -11.39
C MET A 120 0.46 14.60 -12.00
N PRO A 121 1.30 15.27 -11.19
CA PRO A 121 2.52 15.90 -11.70
C PRO A 121 3.46 14.84 -12.27
N GLU A 122 4.19 15.17 -13.34
CA GLU A 122 5.16 14.24 -13.94
C GLU A 122 6.34 13.91 -13.02
N ASP A 123 6.70 14.83 -12.11
CA ASP A 123 7.73 14.66 -11.08
C ASP A 123 7.22 14.00 -9.79
N GLY A 124 5.99 13.52 -9.79
CA GLY A 124 5.40 12.76 -8.68
C GLY A 124 5.96 11.34 -8.55
N ILE A 125 5.38 10.55 -7.67
CA ILE A 125 5.74 9.13 -7.51
C ILE A 125 5.04 8.31 -8.62
N LEU A 126 5.55 8.46 -9.82
CA LEU A 126 5.02 7.95 -11.08
C LEU A 126 6.16 7.34 -11.91
N ALA A 127 5.96 6.15 -12.44
CA ALA A 127 6.93 5.48 -13.31
C ALA A 127 6.23 4.61 -14.36
N ILE A 128 6.98 4.24 -15.40
CA ILE A 128 6.53 3.25 -16.38
C ILE A 128 6.30 1.91 -15.67
N LYS A 129 5.14 1.32 -15.91
CA LYS A 129 4.72 0.04 -15.34
C LYS A 129 5.71 -1.08 -15.68
N PRO A 130 5.98 -2.04 -14.75
CA PRO A 130 6.74 -3.25 -15.09
C PRO A 130 6.15 -3.95 -16.32
N SER A 131 6.99 -4.30 -17.28
CA SER A 131 6.57 -4.86 -18.57
C SER A 131 5.89 -6.23 -18.44
N ASN A 132 6.29 -7.00 -17.44
CA ASN A 132 5.81 -8.36 -17.15
C ASN A 132 4.63 -8.42 -16.17
N MET A 133 4.05 -7.28 -15.79
CA MET A 133 2.91 -7.20 -14.88
C MET A 133 1.66 -6.67 -15.57
N SER A 134 0.50 -7.17 -15.19
CA SER A 134 -0.80 -6.52 -15.46
C SER A 134 -0.94 -5.22 -14.68
N TYR A 135 -1.90 -4.36 -15.01
CA TYR A 135 -2.18 -3.14 -14.25
C TYR A 135 -2.63 -3.46 -12.82
N GLU A 136 -3.38 -4.55 -12.65
CA GLU A 136 -3.86 -5.04 -11.36
C GLU A 136 -2.70 -5.46 -10.43
N GLU A 137 -1.66 -6.05 -10.99
CA GLU A 137 -0.47 -6.44 -10.25
C GLU A 137 0.45 -5.25 -9.95
N ALA A 138 0.53 -4.30 -10.86
CA ALA A 138 1.41 -3.14 -10.73
C ALA A 138 0.89 -2.10 -9.71
N ALA A 139 -0.42 -1.81 -9.71
CA ALA A 139 -1.01 -0.78 -8.86
C ALA A 139 -0.60 -0.90 -7.38
N PRO A 140 -0.71 -2.08 -6.71
CA PRO A 140 -0.39 -2.20 -5.29
C PRO A 140 1.11 -2.10 -4.94
N VAL A 141 2.01 -2.22 -5.92
CA VAL A 141 3.46 -2.10 -5.69
C VAL A 141 3.82 -0.68 -5.23
N SER A 142 3.12 0.32 -5.75
CA SER A 142 3.44 1.72 -5.55
C SER A 142 3.22 2.25 -4.13
N ASN A 143 2.43 1.58 -3.28
CA ASN A 143 2.30 1.91 -1.87
C ASN A 143 2.85 0.80 -0.96
N GLY A 144 2.37 -0.42 -1.14
CA GLY A 144 2.78 -1.55 -0.32
C GLY A 144 4.27 -1.83 -0.45
N GLY A 145 4.79 -1.85 -1.68
CA GLY A 145 6.21 -2.05 -2.00
C GLY A 145 7.09 -0.92 -1.49
N LEU A 146 6.72 0.35 -1.78
CA LEU A 146 7.47 1.51 -1.30
C LEU A 146 7.52 1.58 0.24
N THR A 147 6.40 1.29 0.90
CA THR A 147 6.34 1.25 2.37
C THR A 147 7.29 0.19 2.93
N ALA A 148 7.28 -1.01 2.37
CA ALA A 148 8.19 -2.09 2.79
C ALA A 148 9.66 -1.72 2.56
N LEU A 149 10.00 -1.26 1.36
CA LEU A 149 11.38 -0.89 0.97
C LEU A 149 11.94 0.20 1.88
N ASN A 150 11.19 1.28 2.06
CA ASN A 150 11.63 2.42 2.86
C ASN A 150 11.85 2.05 4.34
N ASN A 151 11.01 1.15 4.90
CA ASN A 151 11.23 0.70 6.27
C ASN A 151 12.46 -0.20 6.37
N LEU A 152 12.59 -1.19 5.49
CA LEU A 152 13.71 -2.14 5.55
C LEU A 152 15.06 -1.46 5.30
N ARG A 153 15.13 -0.42 4.46
CA ARG A 153 16.36 0.37 4.28
C ARG A 153 16.85 1.04 5.57
N LYS A 154 15.94 1.43 6.49
CA LYS A 154 16.34 2.00 7.78
C LYS A 154 17.09 1.03 8.69
N ALA A 155 16.87 -0.28 8.50
CA ALA A 155 17.57 -1.31 9.25
C ALA A 155 18.96 -1.63 8.68
N ASN A 156 19.29 -1.15 7.47
CA ASN A 156 20.55 -1.46 6.80
C ASN A 156 20.88 -2.97 6.85
N ILE A 157 19.92 -3.78 6.40
CA ILE A 157 19.99 -5.24 6.47
C ILE A 157 21.19 -5.75 5.71
N LEU A 158 22.01 -6.57 6.39
CA LEU A 158 23.17 -7.24 5.82
C LEU A 158 22.82 -8.70 5.50
N LYS A 159 23.55 -9.28 4.53
CA LYS A 159 23.40 -10.68 4.16
C LYS A 159 23.58 -11.60 5.37
N GLY A 160 22.69 -12.55 5.56
CA GLY A 160 22.67 -13.52 6.65
C GLY A 160 22.05 -13.02 7.96
N GLN A 161 21.67 -11.75 8.06
CA GLN A 161 20.95 -11.28 9.24
C GLN A 161 19.54 -11.87 9.34
N LYS A 162 19.09 -12.10 10.57
CA LYS A 162 17.76 -12.64 10.86
C LYS A 162 16.73 -11.51 10.96
N VAL A 163 15.72 -11.59 10.09
CA VAL A 163 14.64 -10.60 10.00
C VAL A 163 13.30 -11.24 10.28
N LEU A 164 12.58 -10.75 11.30
CA LEU A 164 11.20 -11.14 11.55
C LEU A 164 10.24 -10.12 10.96
N ILE A 165 9.29 -10.60 10.15
CA ILE A 165 8.20 -9.79 9.57
C ILE A 165 6.89 -10.19 10.26
N TYR A 166 6.38 -9.33 11.14
CA TYR A 166 5.11 -9.52 11.81
C TYR A 166 3.97 -8.94 10.97
N GLY A 167 2.93 -9.74 10.67
CA GLY A 167 1.91 -9.42 9.69
C GLY A 167 2.35 -9.71 8.25
N ALA A 168 3.12 -10.79 8.08
CA ALA A 168 3.74 -11.26 6.86
C ALA A 168 2.77 -11.47 5.68
N SER A 169 1.50 -11.78 5.97
CA SER A 169 0.45 -12.01 4.96
C SER A 169 -0.28 -10.75 4.48
N GLY A 170 -0.04 -9.59 5.09
CA GLY A 170 -0.65 -8.32 4.69
C GLY A 170 0.00 -7.70 3.45
N SER A 171 -0.58 -6.60 2.93
CA SER A 171 -0.04 -5.90 1.74
C SER A 171 1.45 -5.59 1.89
N VAL A 172 1.83 -4.85 2.91
CA VAL A 172 3.23 -4.47 3.16
C VAL A 172 4.09 -5.67 3.53
N GLY A 173 3.56 -6.61 4.33
CA GLY A 173 4.29 -7.80 4.78
C GLY A 173 4.72 -8.71 3.62
N THR A 174 3.85 -8.89 2.61
CA THR A 174 4.16 -9.73 1.43
C THR A 174 5.32 -9.17 0.60
N TYR A 175 5.42 -7.84 0.48
CA TYR A 175 6.57 -7.18 -0.15
C TYR A 175 7.80 -7.20 0.75
N ALA A 176 7.62 -6.99 2.06
CA ALA A 176 8.74 -6.97 3.01
C ALA A 176 9.51 -8.29 3.05
N ILE A 177 8.82 -9.44 3.00
CA ILE A 177 9.48 -10.76 2.89
C ILE A 177 10.40 -10.79 1.68
N GLN A 178 9.87 -10.49 0.50
CA GLN A 178 10.58 -10.60 -0.77
C GLN A 178 11.77 -9.63 -0.84
N ILE A 179 11.57 -8.38 -0.37
CA ILE A 179 12.65 -7.38 -0.31
C ILE A 179 13.73 -7.81 0.69
N ALA A 180 13.38 -8.30 1.89
CA ALA A 180 14.36 -8.80 2.86
C ALA A 180 15.14 -9.99 2.31
N LYS A 181 14.48 -10.92 1.60
CA LYS A 181 15.14 -12.01 0.87
C LYS A 181 16.08 -11.53 -0.21
N TYR A 182 15.67 -10.53 -1.01
CA TYR A 182 16.53 -9.91 -2.01
C TYR A 182 17.80 -9.30 -1.39
N LEU A 183 17.69 -8.71 -0.19
CA LEU A 183 18.83 -8.19 0.58
C LEU A 183 19.68 -9.28 1.22
N GLY A 184 19.32 -10.57 1.07
CA GLY A 184 20.09 -11.71 1.56
C GLY A 184 19.81 -12.08 3.01
N ALA A 185 18.72 -11.61 3.61
CA ALA A 185 18.32 -11.95 4.98
C ALA A 185 17.80 -13.39 5.12
N GLU A 186 17.93 -13.95 6.33
CA GLU A 186 17.14 -15.09 6.81
C GLU A 186 15.80 -14.56 7.35
N VAL A 187 14.70 -14.88 6.68
CA VAL A 187 13.39 -14.26 6.93
C VAL A 187 12.45 -15.19 7.69
N THR A 188 11.97 -14.75 8.84
CA THR A 188 10.87 -15.37 9.58
C THR A 188 9.59 -14.55 9.37
N GLY A 189 8.56 -15.15 8.76
CA GLY A 189 7.25 -14.53 8.59
C GLY A 189 6.27 -14.95 9.68
N VAL A 190 5.54 -13.99 10.28
CA VAL A 190 4.50 -14.27 11.27
C VAL A 190 3.13 -13.97 10.66
N CYS A 191 2.27 -14.97 10.56
CA CYS A 191 0.92 -14.87 10.00
C CYS A 191 -0.04 -15.86 10.66
N SER A 192 -1.29 -15.93 10.22
CA SER A 192 -2.26 -16.95 10.67
C SER A 192 -2.14 -18.23 9.86
N THR A 193 -2.66 -19.35 10.40
CA THR A 193 -2.67 -20.70 9.78
C THR A 193 -3.00 -20.69 8.29
N ALA A 194 -4.06 -19.98 7.90
CA ALA A 194 -4.54 -19.93 6.51
C ALA A 194 -3.57 -19.27 5.52
N ASN A 195 -2.47 -18.67 6.00
CA ASN A 195 -1.53 -17.90 5.18
C ASN A 195 -0.11 -18.47 5.17
N LEU A 196 0.15 -19.58 5.90
CA LEU A 196 1.48 -20.18 6.05
C LEU A 196 2.12 -20.50 4.70
N GLU A 197 1.43 -21.25 3.84
CA GLU A 197 1.93 -21.65 2.53
C GLU A 197 2.21 -20.46 1.62
N MET A 198 1.33 -19.46 1.62
CA MET A 198 1.54 -18.25 0.83
C MET A 198 2.77 -17.49 1.31
N VAL A 199 2.95 -17.29 2.62
CA VAL A 199 4.12 -16.59 3.19
C VAL A 199 5.40 -17.35 2.89
N LYS A 200 5.39 -18.68 3.00
CA LYS A 200 6.52 -19.53 2.63
C LYS A 200 6.86 -19.42 1.14
N SER A 201 5.84 -19.41 0.26
CA SER A 201 6.03 -19.28 -1.19
C SER A 201 6.60 -17.92 -1.63
N LEU A 202 6.57 -16.90 -0.77
CA LEU A 202 7.19 -15.60 -0.99
C LEU A 202 8.68 -15.58 -0.58
N GLY A 203 9.19 -16.70 -0.08
CA GLY A 203 10.60 -16.87 0.26
C GLY A 203 10.92 -16.76 1.76
N ALA A 204 9.94 -16.77 2.65
CA ALA A 204 10.21 -16.87 4.08
C ALA A 204 10.87 -18.21 4.40
N ASP A 205 12.03 -18.18 5.09
CA ASP A 205 12.78 -19.37 5.49
C ASP A 205 12.07 -20.11 6.63
N LYS A 206 11.44 -19.36 7.54
CA LYS A 206 10.61 -19.85 8.65
C LYS A 206 9.27 -19.11 8.68
N VAL A 207 8.21 -19.83 9.04
CA VAL A 207 6.88 -19.23 9.22
C VAL A 207 6.35 -19.61 10.58
N ILE A 208 5.82 -18.64 11.32
CA ILE A 208 5.23 -18.81 12.65
C ILE A 208 3.75 -18.49 12.58
N ASP A 209 2.93 -19.42 13.04
CA ASP A 209 1.49 -19.26 13.17
C ASP A 209 1.14 -18.59 14.51
N TYR A 210 0.82 -17.30 14.49
CA TYR A 210 0.51 -16.55 15.70
C TYR A 210 -0.81 -17.02 16.39
N THR A 211 -1.62 -17.85 15.72
CA THR A 211 -2.84 -18.40 16.29
C THR A 211 -2.58 -19.64 17.13
N GLN A 212 -1.40 -20.26 16.97
CA GLN A 212 -0.98 -21.47 17.68
C GLN A 212 0.16 -21.21 18.65
N GLU A 213 1.09 -20.32 18.30
CA GLU A 213 2.28 -20.05 19.08
C GLU A 213 2.66 -18.56 19.13
N ASP A 214 3.28 -18.15 20.22
CA ASP A 214 3.85 -16.80 20.34
C ASP A 214 5.31 -16.85 19.89
N PHE A 215 5.68 -16.04 18.90
CA PHE A 215 7.05 -15.97 18.36
C PHE A 215 8.11 -15.68 19.45
N THR A 216 7.72 -15.12 20.59
CA THR A 216 8.62 -14.86 21.72
C THR A 216 8.90 -16.07 22.59
N GLN A 217 8.23 -17.20 22.36
CA GLN A 217 8.48 -18.45 23.09
C GLN A 217 9.65 -19.23 22.50
N SER A 218 9.97 -19.01 21.23
CA SER A 218 11.22 -19.52 20.66
C SER A 218 12.41 -18.80 21.29
N ARG A 219 13.58 -19.49 21.35
CA ARG A 219 14.85 -18.87 21.78
C ARG A 219 15.51 -18.05 20.67
N ASP A 220 14.83 -17.89 19.53
CA ASP A 220 15.35 -17.15 18.38
C ASP A 220 15.40 -15.66 18.70
N THR A 221 16.50 -15.04 18.31
CA THR A 221 16.65 -13.59 18.33
C THR A 221 16.86 -13.07 16.91
N TYR A 222 16.40 -11.84 16.68
CA TYR A 222 16.36 -11.20 15.36
C TYR A 222 17.20 -9.93 15.36
N ASP A 223 17.93 -9.70 14.27
CA ASP A 223 18.66 -8.46 14.05
C ASP A 223 17.71 -7.33 13.66
N THR A 224 16.61 -7.68 13.02
CA THR A 224 15.52 -6.74 12.70
C THR A 224 14.17 -7.38 12.95
N ILE A 225 13.29 -6.65 13.64
CA ILE A 225 11.86 -6.97 13.72
C ILE A 225 11.09 -5.87 13.00
N TYR A 226 10.42 -6.23 11.90
CA TYR A 226 9.51 -5.34 11.21
C TYR A 226 8.06 -5.67 11.56
N ASP A 227 7.43 -4.79 12.32
CA ASP A 227 6.02 -4.87 12.69
C ASP A 227 5.16 -4.13 11.64
N ALA A 228 4.71 -4.87 10.62
CA ALA A 228 3.85 -4.35 9.56
C ALA A 228 2.37 -4.18 10.00
N VAL A 229 2.06 -4.44 11.27
CA VAL A 229 0.71 -4.27 11.86
C VAL A 229 0.70 -3.18 12.94
N GLY A 230 1.84 -2.95 13.60
CA GLY A 230 2.00 -2.01 14.70
C GLY A 230 1.43 -2.50 16.03
N LYS A 231 1.39 -3.81 16.26
CA LYS A 231 0.77 -4.42 17.45
C LYS A 231 1.72 -5.14 18.39
N ILE A 232 3.02 -5.22 18.10
CA ILE A 232 3.98 -5.91 18.97
C ILE A 232 4.24 -5.08 20.23
N ALA A 233 3.94 -5.65 21.38
CA ALA A 233 4.22 -5.02 22.70
C ALA A 233 5.72 -4.85 22.92
N TYR A 234 6.10 -3.81 23.69
CA TYR A 234 7.51 -3.49 23.99
C TYR A 234 8.27 -4.67 24.60
N SER A 235 7.67 -5.36 25.58
CA SER A 235 8.25 -6.53 26.24
C SER A 235 8.58 -7.66 25.26
N LYS A 236 7.67 -7.93 24.33
CA LYS A 236 7.84 -8.96 23.30
C LYS A 236 9.02 -8.64 22.38
N ARG A 237 9.07 -7.42 21.84
CA ARG A 237 10.16 -7.03 20.94
C ARG A 237 11.51 -7.01 21.63
N LYS A 238 11.59 -6.53 22.92
CA LYS A 238 12.82 -6.50 23.70
C LYS A 238 13.38 -7.91 23.95
N LYS A 239 12.52 -8.89 24.18
CA LYS A 239 12.91 -10.28 24.39
C LYS A 239 13.46 -10.95 23.14
N SER A 240 12.97 -10.58 21.95
CA SER A 240 13.26 -11.25 20.70
C SER A 240 14.27 -10.50 19.80
N LEU A 241 14.73 -9.30 20.20
CA LEU A 241 15.80 -8.58 19.50
C LEU A 241 17.17 -8.98 20.02
N THR A 242 18.17 -9.03 19.12
CA THR A 242 19.58 -9.04 19.52
C THR A 242 19.95 -7.74 20.25
N LYS A 243 21.12 -7.68 20.92
CA LYS A 243 21.54 -6.46 21.66
C LYS A 243 21.62 -5.21 20.77
N SER A 244 21.99 -5.37 19.51
CA SER A 244 22.06 -4.30 18.49
C SER A 244 20.86 -4.30 17.56
N GLY A 245 19.83 -5.11 17.84
CA GLY A 245 18.70 -5.32 16.95
C GLY A 245 17.80 -4.09 16.82
N ILE A 246 17.24 -3.92 15.63
CA ILE A 246 16.42 -2.79 15.22
C ILE A 246 14.94 -3.19 15.18
N TYR A 247 14.08 -2.39 15.81
CA TYR A 247 12.64 -2.50 15.68
C TYR A 247 12.08 -1.45 14.74
N LEU A 248 11.43 -1.91 13.70
CA LEU A 248 10.71 -1.09 12.72
C LEU A 248 9.21 -1.26 12.91
N ASN A 249 8.48 -0.15 12.96
CA ASN A 249 7.03 -0.16 13.08
C ASN A 249 6.43 0.58 11.87
N ILE A 250 5.38 0.03 11.28
CA ILE A 250 4.70 0.63 10.13
C ILE A 250 4.19 2.05 10.41
N PHE A 251 3.82 2.36 11.67
CA PHE A 251 3.37 3.69 12.09
C PHE A 251 4.52 4.63 12.48
N ALA A 252 5.75 4.13 12.64
CA ALA A 252 6.93 4.97 12.90
C ALA A 252 7.38 5.76 11.65
N LEU A 253 6.57 5.73 10.60
CA LEU A 253 6.71 6.51 9.37
C LEU A 253 6.51 8.02 9.57
N SER A 254 6.06 8.43 10.72
CA SER A 254 5.51 9.76 11.02
C SER A 254 6.52 10.90 11.07
N GLY A 255 7.69 10.76 10.48
CA GLY A 255 8.66 11.86 10.66
C GLY A 255 9.49 12.17 9.44
N ASN A 256 9.38 11.88 8.26
CA ASN A 256 10.19 12.25 7.06
C ASN A 256 10.24 11.15 5.99
N LEU A 257 9.15 10.42 5.75
CA LEU A 257 9.09 9.56 4.59
C LEU A 257 8.83 10.42 3.36
N LYS A 258 9.88 10.92 2.74
CA LYS A 258 9.80 11.44 1.38
C LYS A 258 9.92 10.22 0.45
N LEU A 259 8.79 9.77 -0.10
CA LEU A 259 8.80 8.78 -1.17
C LEU A 259 9.62 9.34 -2.34
N LYS A 260 10.37 8.47 -3.01
CA LYS A 260 11.22 8.85 -4.14
C LYS A 260 10.82 8.02 -5.36
N VAL A 261 10.83 8.64 -6.52
CA VAL A 261 10.55 7.94 -7.77
C VAL A 261 11.61 6.88 -8.07
N GLU A 262 12.86 7.11 -7.66
CA GLU A 262 13.95 6.15 -7.81
C GLU A 262 13.67 4.84 -7.08
N ASP A 263 12.97 4.91 -5.92
CA ASP A 263 12.55 3.73 -5.17
C ASP A 263 11.46 2.95 -5.90
N LEU A 264 10.55 3.65 -6.59
CA LEU A 264 9.52 3.03 -7.42
C LEU A 264 10.14 2.36 -8.65
N ILE A 265 11.14 2.99 -9.28
CA ILE A 265 11.92 2.41 -10.39
C ILE A 265 12.68 1.17 -9.93
N PHE A 266 13.32 1.20 -8.78
CA PHE A 266 13.98 0.04 -8.20
C PHE A 266 12.99 -1.13 -7.96
N LEU A 267 11.80 -0.86 -7.43
CA LEU A 267 10.76 -1.89 -7.27
C LEU A 267 10.30 -2.44 -8.62
N LYS A 268 10.18 -1.59 -9.66
CA LYS A 268 9.90 -2.03 -11.02
C LYS A 268 10.94 -3.04 -11.50
N GLU A 269 12.24 -2.77 -11.32
CA GLU A 269 13.32 -3.68 -11.70
C GLU A 269 13.24 -5.02 -10.96
N LEU A 270 12.88 -5.01 -9.67
CA LEU A 270 12.66 -6.23 -8.91
C LEU A 270 11.47 -7.04 -9.45
N CYS A 271 10.41 -6.38 -9.89
CA CYS A 271 9.27 -7.04 -10.53
C CYS A 271 9.68 -7.65 -11.88
N GLU A 272 10.36 -6.90 -12.73
CA GLU A 272 10.78 -7.34 -14.07
C GLU A 272 11.78 -8.51 -14.02
N THR A 273 12.60 -8.56 -12.97
CA THR A 273 13.54 -9.68 -12.74
C THR A 273 12.93 -10.83 -11.94
N GLY A 274 11.62 -10.80 -11.65
CA GLY A 274 10.91 -11.86 -10.92
C GLY A 274 11.30 -11.99 -9.44
N LYS A 275 11.97 -10.98 -8.88
CA LYS A 275 12.36 -10.94 -7.46
C LYS A 275 11.26 -10.38 -6.56
N LEU A 276 10.27 -9.72 -7.15
CA LEU A 276 9.12 -9.15 -6.46
C LEU A 276 7.84 -9.47 -7.24
N ARG A 277 6.86 -10.06 -6.57
CA ARG A 277 5.52 -10.32 -7.12
C ARG A 277 4.44 -9.78 -6.21
N THR A 278 3.33 -9.38 -6.78
CA THR A 278 2.14 -8.93 -6.05
C THR A 278 1.28 -10.11 -5.63
N VAL A 279 0.81 -10.09 -4.38
CA VAL A 279 -0.24 -11.00 -3.90
C VAL A 279 -1.57 -10.26 -3.97
N ILE A 280 -2.50 -10.74 -4.79
CA ILE A 280 -3.86 -10.22 -4.91
C ILE A 280 -4.81 -11.23 -4.24
N ASP A 281 -5.56 -10.76 -3.24
CA ASP A 281 -6.56 -11.56 -2.54
C ASP A 281 -7.88 -11.60 -3.31
N LYS A 282 -8.40 -10.40 -3.64
CA LYS A 282 -9.65 -10.23 -4.36
C LYS A 282 -9.60 -9.08 -5.35
N ARG A 283 -10.43 -9.23 -6.39
CA ARG A 283 -10.70 -8.20 -7.38
C ARG A 283 -12.17 -7.81 -7.32
N TYR A 284 -12.43 -6.51 -7.39
CA TYR A 284 -13.78 -5.95 -7.45
C TYR A 284 -13.85 -4.91 -8.57
N PRO A 285 -14.92 -4.87 -9.36
CA PRO A 285 -15.16 -3.71 -10.22
C PRO A 285 -15.43 -2.47 -9.37
N MET A 286 -15.12 -1.27 -9.89
CA MET A 286 -15.32 0.00 -9.14
C MET A 286 -16.77 0.19 -8.67
N THR A 287 -17.74 -0.40 -9.35
CA THR A 287 -19.15 -0.40 -8.94
C THR A 287 -19.41 -1.16 -7.63
N GLN A 288 -18.51 -2.06 -7.23
CA GLN A 288 -18.59 -2.84 -5.99
C GLN A 288 -17.60 -2.33 -4.91
N ILE A 289 -17.22 -1.06 -4.95
CA ILE A 289 -16.23 -0.50 -4.03
C ILE A 289 -16.68 -0.55 -2.57
N VAL A 290 -17.98 -0.46 -2.31
CA VAL A 290 -18.55 -0.56 -0.96
C VAL A 290 -18.28 -1.95 -0.37
N GLU A 291 -18.49 -3.02 -1.16
CA GLU A 291 -18.20 -4.41 -0.78
C GLU A 291 -16.71 -4.63 -0.56
N ALA A 292 -15.87 -4.04 -1.42
CA ALA A 292 -14.42 -4.11 -1.28
C ALA A 292 -13.95 -3.45 0.02
N HIS A 293 -14.48 -2.28 0.37
CA HIS A 293 -14.19 -1.62 1.65
C HIS A 293 -14.67 -2.43 2.85
N ARG A 294 -15.89 -2.99 2.81
CA ARG A 294 -16.39 -3.89 3.87
C ARG A 294 -15.46 -5.11 4.06
N TYR A 295 -14.96 -5.65 2.96
CA TYR A 295 -14.03 -6.76 3.02
C TYR A 295 -12.71 -6.38 3.70
N VAL A 296 -12.14 -5.22 3.35
CA VAL A 296 -10.89 -4.71 3.95
C VAL A 296 -11.09 -4.33 5.42
N ASP A 297 -12.24 -3.75 5.78
CA ASP A 297 -12.57 -3.38 7.17
C ASP A 297 -12.58 -4.59 8.14
N LYS A 298 -12.85 -5.80 7.64
CA LYS A 298 -12.76 -7.04 8.43
C LYS A 298 -11.33 -7.36 8.89
N GLY A 299 -10.30 -6.78 8.26
CA GLY A 299 -8.91 -6.90 8.69
C GLY A 299 -8.21 -8.23 8.36
N HIS A 300 -8.81 -9.10 7.55
CA HIS A 300 -8.28 -10.45 7.25
C HIS A 300 -7.85 -10.65 5.79
N LYS A 301 -7.66 -9.57 5.03
CA LYS A 301 -7.20 -9.68 3.64
C LYS A 301 -5.77 -10.22 3.53
N LYS A 302 -5.51 -10.99 2.48
CA LYS A 302 -4.19 -11.49 2.09
C LYS A 302 -3.58 -10.57 1.02
N GLY A 303 -2.40 -10.01 1.24
CA GLY A 303 -1.84 -9.08 0.25
C GLY A 303 -2.79 -7.92 -0.03
N ASN A 304 -3.27 -7.79 -1.27
CA ASN A 304 -3.97 -6.63 -1.79
C ASN A 304 -5.38 -6.91 -2.27
N VAL A 305 -6.28 -5.93 -2.13
CA VAL A 305 -7.62 -5.93 -2.72
C VAL A 305 -7.62 -4.90 -3.85
N VAL A 306 -7.81 -5.37 -5.07
CA VAL A 306 -7.73 -4.57 -6.29
C VAL A 306 -9.12 -4.15 -6.76
N ILE A 307 -9.21 -2.92 -7.24
CA ILE A 307 -10.38 -2.36 -7.90
C ILE A 307 -10.05 -2.22 -9.39
N THR A 308 -10.83 -2.89 -10.24
CA THR A 308 -10.76 -2.73 -11.69
C THR A 308 -11.68 -1.62 -12.15
N ILE A 309 -11.21 -0.78 -13.09
CA ILE A 309 -11.95 0.36 -13.59
C ILE A 309 -12.24 0.16 -15.07
N GLU A 310 -13.53 0.01 -15.39
CA GLU A 310 -13.99 -0.17 -16.74
C GLU A 310 -14.13 1.15 -17.48
N HIS A 311 -13.70 1.15 -18.75
CA HIS A 311 -13.84 2.25 -19.68
C HIS A 311 -14.72 1.81 -20.86
N TYR A 312 -16.01 2.18 -20.80
CA TYR A 312 -16.88 1.93 -21.94
C TYR A 312 -16.57 2.93 -23.05
N SER A 313 -16.11 2.46 -24.18
CA SER A 313 -16.15 3.24 -25.42
C SER A 313 -17.63 3.49 -25.72
N LYS A 314 -18.04 4.77 -25.81
CA LYS A 314 -19.33 5.08 -26.48
C LYS A 314 -19.17 4.55 -27.91
N ARG A 315 -19.90 3.47 -28.24
CA ARG A 315 -20.12 3.06 -29.61
C ARG A 315 -20.90 4.13 -30.35
#